data_360e272f0dec8ef936d58b43adfb013a
#
_entry.id   360e272f0dec8ef936d58b43adfb013a
#
_cell.length_a   1.000
_cell.length_b   1.000
_cell.length_c   1.000
_cell.angle_alpha   90.00
_cell.angle_beta   90.00
_cell.angle_gamma   90.00
#
_symmetry.space_group_name_H-M   'P 1'
#
loop_
_entity.id
_entity.type
_entity.pdbx_description
1 polymer ?
#
loop_
_entity_poly.entity_id
_entity_poly.type
_entity_poly.pdbx_seq_one_letter_code
_entity_poly.pdbx_strand_id
1 'polypeptide(L)'
;MVVHVPEAQYRALSPEAPFWGFMGAAFALVFSNLGAAYGTGKSGIGIATIGVGRPELVMKSIVPIVMAGVLGIYGLIIAVIIANEVVAMKKGVPTYTQYAAFAHFGGGMACGLSGLAAGMAIGIVGDSLTRASAVQPKLFVGMVLILIFAEALGLYGLIVGLILASKAATA
;
A
#
# COMPACT_ATOMS: atom_id res chain seq x y z
N MET A 1 22.83 -32.83 18.94
CA MET A 1 22.94 -33.27 17.53
C MET A 1 23.23 -32.02 16.70
N VAL A 2 24.48 -31.83 16.28
CA VAL A 2 24.88 -30.66 15.46
C VAL A 2 24.43 -30.96 14.03
N VAL A 3 23.44 -30.22 13.54
CA VAL A 3 23.01 -30.35 12.14
C VAL A 3 24.08 -29.71 11.27
N HIS A 4 24.80 -30.51 10.52
CA HIS A 4 25.83 -30.04 9.60
C HIS A 4 25.11 -29.44 8.37
N VAL A 5 25.00 -28.11 8.33
CA VAL A 5 24.43 -27.39 7.19
C VAL A 5 25.57 -27.17 6.17
N PRO A 6 25.41 -27.54 4.90
CA PRO A 6 26.43 -27.33 3.87
C PRO A 6 26.77 -25.84 3.74
N GLU A 7 28.04 -25.49 3.47
CA GLU A 7 28.51 -24.10 3.35
C GLU A 7 27.75 -23.26 2.32
N ALA A 8 27.28 -23.89 1.24
CA ALA A 8 26.43 -23.24 0.23
C ALA A 8 25.08 -22.78 0.81
N GLN A 9 24.53 -23.54 1.73
CA GLN A 9 23.29 -23.22 2.43
C GLN A 9 23.50 -22.15 3.50
N TYR A 10 24.68 -22.10 4.13
CA TYR A 10 25.07 -21.03 5.06
C TYR A 10 25.17 -19.67 4.35
N ARG A 11 25.66 -19.62 3.11
CA ARG A 11 25.73 -18.38 2.31
C ARG A 11 24.37 -17.87 1.86
N ALA A 12 23.38 -18.73 1.72
CA ALA A 12 21.99 -18.35 1.41
C ALA A 12 21.22 -17.86 2.64
N LEU A 13 21.69 -18.16 3.83
CA LEU A 13 21.09 -17.86 5.14
C LEU A 13 21.87 -16.77 5.85
N SER A 14 21.81 -15.54 5.37
CA SER A 14 22.46 -14.43 6.06
C SER A 14 21.66 -14.03 7.30
N PRO A 15 22.35 -13.69 8.44
CA PRO A 15 21.68 -13.20 9.65
C PRO A 15 20.93 -11.88 9.42
N GLU A 16 21.20 -11.19 8.34
CA GLU A 16 20.59 -9.92 7.96
C GLU A 16 19.28 -10.10 7.17
N ALA A 17 18.96 -11.31 6.69
CA ALA A 17 17.76 -11.56 5.88
C ALA A 17 16.46 -11.09 6.56
N PRO A 18 16.19 -11.38 7.85
CA PRO A 18 14.98 -10.91 8.52
C PRO A 18 14.85 -9.38 8.56
N PHE A 19 15.97 -8.66 8.65
CA PHE A 19 15.98 -7.20 8.63
C PHE A 19 15.38 -6.66 7.33
N TRP A 20 15.80 -7.16 6.18
CA TRP A 20 15.26 -6.74 4.89
C TRP A 20 13.79 -7.10 4.71
N GLY A 21 13.35 -8.25 5.22
CA GLY A 21 11.95 -8.65 5.24
C GLY A 21 11.08 -7.68 6.05
N PHE A 22 11.47 -7.38 7.29
CA PHE A 22 10.75 -6.42 8.12
C PHE A 22 10.78 -4.99 7.57
N MET A 23 11.88 -4.60 6.93
CA MET A 23 11.94 -3.31 6.21
C MET A 23 10.93 -3.27 5.07
N GLY A 24 10.76 -4.36 4.31
CA GLY A 24 9.74 -4.48 3.28
C GLY A 24 8.32 -4.31 3.84
N ALA A 25 8.00 -4.99 4.94
CA ALA A 25 6.72 -4.83 5.62
C ALA A 25 6.48 -3.39 6.11
N ALA A 26 7.51 -2.78 6.70
CA ALA A 26 7.44 -1.39 7.16
C ALA A 26 7.19 -0.41 6.00
N PHE A 27 7.91 -0.56 4.89
CA PHE A 27 7.72 0.31 3.72
C PHE A 27 6.34 0.14 3.09
N ALA A 28 5.83 -1.09 2.97
CA ALA A 28 4.47 -1.32 2.49
C ALA A 28 3.44 -0.54 3.31
N LEU A 29 3.52 -0.65 4.64
CA LEU A 29 2.57 -0.02 5.54
C LEU A 29 2.72 1.50 5.58
N VAL A 30 3.95 1.99 5.78
CA VAL A 30 4.20 3.43 6.00
C VAL A 30 3.87 4.25 4.77
N PHE A 31 4.36 3.88 3.59
CA PHE A 31 4.14 4.66 2.37
C PHE A 31 2.69 4.61 1.90
N SER A 32 2.02 3.47 1.99
CA SER A 32 0.59 3.37 1.67
C SER A 32 -0.26 4.24 2.61
N ASN A 33 0.05 4.23 3.92
CA ASN A 33 -0.66 5.06 4.87
C ASN A 33 -0.37 6.56 4.69
N LEU A 34 0.84 6.94 4.30
CA LEU A 34 1.14 8.33 3.95
C LEU A 34 0.30 8.79 2.75
N GLY A 35 0.18 7.95 1.71
CA GLY A 35 -0.68 8.21 0.57
C GLY A 35 -2.15 8.34 0.97
N ALA A 36 -2.65 7.39 1.76
CA ALA A 36 -4.02 7.40 2.27
C ALA A 36 -4.31 8.65 3.13
N ALA A 37 -3.40 9.00 4.02
CA ALA A 37 -3.53 10.18 4.89
C ALA A 37 -3.54 11.49 4.08
N TYR A 38 -2.64 11.63 3.12
CA TYR A 38 -2.63 12.78 2.23
C TYR A 38 -3.92 12.86 1.41
N GLY A 39 -4.35 11.76 0.81
CA GLY A 39 -5.55 11.66 0.00
C GLY A 39 -6.82 12.01 0.78
N THR A 40 -6.98 11.46 1.96
CA THR A 40 -8.13 11.73 2.84
C THR A 40 -8.13 13.18 3.33
N GLY A 41 -6.96 13.69 3.77
CA GLY A 41 -6.84 15.06 4.25
C GLY A 41 -7.13 16.09 3.16
N LYS A 42 -6.52 15.91 1.97
CA LYS A 42 -6.70 16.84 0.85
C LYS A 42 -8.13 16.84 0.32
N SER A 43 -8.74 15.67 0.14
CA SER A 43 -10.16 15.56 -0.24
C SER A 43 -11.10 16.15 0.82
N GLY A 44 -10.76 15.96 2.11
CA GLY A 44 -11.52 16.52 3.23
C GLY A 44 -11.60 18.05 3.20
N ILE A 45 -10.52 18.73 2.80
CA ILE A 45 -10.50 20.19 2.63
C ILE A 45 -11.52 20.62 1.58
N GLY A 46 -11.58 19.92 0.43
CA GLY A 46 -12.57 20.18 -0.63
C GLY A 46 -14.00 20.05 -0.11
N ILE A 47 -14.28 18.95 0.61
CA ILE A 47 -15.61 18.67 1.16
C ILE A 47 -16.00 19.71 2.21
N ALA A 48 -15.11 20.07 3.13
CA ALA A 48 -15.37 21.09 4.15
C ALA A 48 -15.71 22.44 3.50
N THR A 49 -15.00 22.81 2.43
CA THR A 49 -15.24 24.07 1.73
C THR A 49 -16.63 24.14 1.11
N ILE A 50 -17.10 23.07 0.48
CA ILE A 50 -18.43 23.08 -0.14
C ILE A 50 -19.55 22.87 0.90
N GLY A 51 -19.27 22.14 1.97
CA GLY A 51 -20.24 21.81 3.02
C GLY A 51 -20.80 23.02 3.74
N VAL A 52 -20.04 24.12 3.83
CA VAL A 52 -20.53 25.37 4.40
C VAL A 52 -21.67 25.98 3.58
N GLY A 53 -21.58 25.93 2.26
CA GLY A 53 -22.59 26.53 1.39
C GLY A 53 -23.66 25.55 0.91
N ARG A 54 -23.35 24.25 0.83
CA ARG A 54 -24.23 23.21 0.28
C ARG A 54 -24.11 21.89 1.05
N PRO A 55 -24.69 21.80 2.27
CA PRO A 55 -24.56 20.62 3.14
C PRO A 55 -25.13 19.35 2.50
N GLU A 56 -26.10 19.47 1.59
CA GLU A 56 -26.69 18.34 0.88
C GLU A 56 -25.71 17.57 -0.04
N LEU A 57 -24.60 18.21 -0.43
CA LEU A 57 -23.59 17.62 -1.30
C LEU A 57 -22.49 16.87 -0.51
N VAL A 58 -22.39 17.06 0.79
CA VAL A 58 -21.32 16.49 1.61
C VAL A 58 -21.31 14.96 1.49
N MET A 59 -22.47 14.31 1.63
CA MET A 59 -22.55 12.84 1.57
C MET A 59 -22.14 12.27 0.21
N LYS A 60 -22.43 12.94 -0.87
CA LYS A 60 -21.99 12.53 -2.21
C LYS A 60 -20.50 12.72 -2.41
N SER A 61 -19.94 13.72 -1.77
CA SER A 61 -18.52 14.09 -1.89
C SER A 61 -17.57 13.26 -1.02
N ILE A 62 -18.07 12.32 -0.19
CA ILE A 62 -17.25 11.43 0.64
C ILE A 62 -16.48 10.39 -0.21
N VAL A 63 -16.91 10.10 -1.43
CA VAL A 63 -16.30 9.06 -2.28
C VAL A 63 -14.78 9.16 -2.37
N PRO A 64 -14.14 10.31 -2.64
CA PRO A 64 -12.67 10.41 -2.67
C PRO A 64 -11.99 10.04 -1.36
N ILE A 65 -12.60 10.37 -0.21
CA ILE A 65 -12.05 10.04 1.12
C ILE A 65 -12.02 8.53 1.32
N VAL A 66 -13.13 7.85 0.99
CA VAL A 66 -13.24 6.39 1.14
C VAL A 66 -12.21 5.70 0.25
N MET A 67 -12.09 6.11 -1.01
CA MET A 67 -11.12 5.56 -1.95
C MET A 67 -9.67 5.78 -1.48
N ALA A 68 -9.34 6.97 -1.01
CA ALA A 68 -8.01 7.22 -0.44
C ALA A 68 -7.71 6.33 0.77
N GLY A 69 -8.71 6.08 1.63
CA GLY A 69 -8.57 5.23 2.81
C GLY A 69 -8.26 3.76 2.50
N VAL A 70 -8.82 3.23 1.42
CA VAL A 70 -8.61 1.84 0.98
C VAL A 70 -7.13 1.56 0.64
N LEU A 71 -6.39 2.55 0.16
CA LEU A 71 -4.96 2.40 -0.15
C LEU A 71 -4.12 2.00 1.07
N GLY A 72 -4.47 2.50 2.26
CA GLY A 72 -3.83 2.10 3.51
C GLY A 72 -4.03 0.61 3.82
N ILE A 73 -5.20 0.07 3.47
CA ILE A 73 -5.51 -1.36 3.64
C ILE A 73 -4.62 -2.22 2.73
N TYR A 74 -4.34 -1.78 1.50
CA TYR A 74 -3.44 -2.51 0.60
C TYR A 74 -2.03 -2.67 1.18
N GLY A 75 -1.48 -1.60 1.75
CA GLY A 75 -0.19 -1.66 2.43
C GLY A 75 -0.20 -2.57 3.67
N LEU A 76 -1.30 -2.54 4.44
CA LEU A 76 -1.48 -3.40 5.60
C LEU A 76 -1.50 -4.89 5.20
N ILE A 77 -2.22 -5.25 4.13
CA ILE A 77 -2.29 -6.64 3.65
C ILE A 77 -0.89 -7.17 3.34
N ILE A 78 -0.09 -6.44 2.55
CA ILE A 78 1.27 -6.84 2.20
C ILE A 78 2.16 -6.90 3.44
N ALA A 79 2.08 -5.92 4.33
CA ALA A 79 2.88 -5.90 5.55
C ALA A 79 2.60 -7.13 6.44
N VAL A 80 1.35 -7.52 6.60
CA VAL A 80 0.95 -8.69 7.39
C VAL A 80 1.42 -9.99 6.74
N ILE A 81 1.28 -10.14 5.42
CA ILE A 81 1.76 -11.32 4.70
C ILE A 81 3.27 -11.47 4.89
N ILE A 82 4.04 -10.42 4.63
CA ILE A 82 5.50 -10.44 4.79
C ILE A 82 5.87 -10.75 6.25
N ALA A 83 5.24 -10.08 7.22
CA ALA A 83 5.56 -10.27 8.63
C ALA A 83 5.32 -11.72 9.11
N ASN A 84 4.30 -12.39 8.58
CA ASN A 84 4.01 -13.79 8.91
C ASN A 84 5.01 -14.77 8.27
N GLU A 85 5.62 -14.41 7.15
CA GLU A 85 6.60 -15.26 6.46
C GLU A 85 8.03 -15.05 6.95
N VAL A 86 8.32 -13.91 7.59
CA VAL A 86 9.64 -13.64 8.18
C VAL A 86 9.81 -14.44 9.46
N VAL A 87 10.19 -15.71 9.32
CA VAL A 87 10.49 -16.60 10.44
C VAL A 87 12.00 -16.79 10.50
N ALA A 88 12.64 -16.23 11.52
CA ALA A 88 14.09 -16.28 11.66
C ALA A 88 14.64 -17.70 11.87
N MET A 89 13.89 -18.58 12.56
CA MET A 89 14.30 -19.97 12.85
C MET A 89 13.08 -20.89 12.96
N LYS A 90 13.12 -22.04 12.29
CA LYS A 90 12.19 -23.15 12.48
C LYS A 90 12.96 -24.35 13.00
N LYS A 91 12.64 -24.80 14.22
CA LYS A 91 13.34 -25.93 14.89
C LYS A 91 14.86 -25.77 14.98
N GLY A 92 15.36 -24.54 15.19
CA GLY A 92 16.79 -24.27 15.32
C GLY A 92 17.56 -24.16 13.99
N VAL A 93 16.87 -24.25 12.85
CA VAL A 93 17.46 -24.05 11.51
C VAL A 93 16.95 -22.75 10.93
N PRO A 94 17.84 -21.84 10.48
CA PRO A 94 17.40 -20.66 9.75
C PRO A 94 16.73 -21.10 8.45
N THR A 95 15.50 -20.64 8.21
CA THR A 95 14.70 -21.02 7.04
C THR A 95 14.44 -19.86 6.10
N TYR A 96 14.71 -18.64 6.55
CA TYR A 96 14.45 -17.44 5.78
C TYR A 96 15.65 -17.10 4.91
N THR A 97 15.50 -17.25 3.59
CA THR A 97 16.58 -17.05 2.61
C THR A 97 16.80 -15.58 2.28
N GLN A 98 18.00 -15.24 1.84
CA GLN A 98 18.30 -13.89 1.38
C GLN A 98 17.48 -13.49 0.13
N TYR A 99 17.18 -14.46 -0.73
CA TYR A 99 16.30 -14.24 -1.88
C TYR A 99 14.89 -13.84 -1.44
N ALA A 100 14.31 -14.55 -0.48
CA ALA A 100 13.01 -14.23 0.09
C ALA A 100 13.01 -12.83 0.74
N ALA A 101 14.09 -12.47 1.43
CA ALA A 101 14.25 -11.18 2.07
C ALA A 101 14.20 -10.02 1.05
N PHE A 102 14.94 -10.13 -0.05
CA PHE A 102 14.92 -9.11 -1.10
C PHE A 102 13.62 -9.08 -1.88
N ALA A 103 12.98 -10.24 -2.12
CA ALA A 103 11.66 -10.31 -2.74
C ALA A 103 10.60 -9.61 -1.87
N HIS A 104 10.61 -9.84 -0.56
CA HIS A 104 9.73 -9.16 0.39
C HIS A 104 10.01 -7.65 0.46
N PHE A 105 11.27 -7.25 0.46
CA PHE A 105 11.65 -5.85 0.42
C PHE A 105 11.15 -5.15 -0.86
N GLY A 106 11.40 -5.76 -2.03
CA GLY A 106 10.92 -5.26 -3.32
C GLY A 106 9.39 -5.19 -3.42
N GLY A 107 8.70 -6.23 -2.92
CA GLY A 107 7.24 -6.28 -2.86
C GLY A 107 6.65 -5.20 -1.97
N GLY A 108 7.25 -4.97 -0.80
CA GLY A 108 6.86 -3.91 0.12
C GLY A 108 7.04 -2.51 -0.46
N MET A 109 8.19 -2.28 -1.13
CA MET A 109 8.46 -1.02 -1.84
C MET A 109 7.46 -0.79 -2.99
N ALA A 110 7.20 -1.81 -3.81
CA ALA A 110 6.26 -1.70 -4.94
C ALA A 110 4.86 -1.32 -4.47
N CYS A 111 4.35 -1.99 -3.43
CA CYS A 111 3.03 -1.71 -2.87
C CYS A 111 3.00 -0.32 -2.20
N GLY A 112 3.98 -0.02 -1.36
CA GLY A 112 4.02 1.23 -0.59
C GLY A 112 4.10 2.47 -1.48
N LEU A 113 5.05 2.50 -2.43
CA LEU A 113 5.24 3.66 -3.30
C LEU A 113 4.08 3.86 -4.28
N SER A 114 3.50 2.77 -4.81
CA SER A 114 2.31 2.89 -5.65
C SER A 114 1.10 3.41 -4.86
N GLY A 115 0.92 2.94 -3.61
CA GLY A 115 -0.11 3.44 -2.70
C GLY A 115 0.08 4.93 -2.38
N LEU A 116 1.32 5.38 -2.17
CA LEU A 116 1.64 6.79 -1.98
C LEU A 116 1.26 7.63 -3.20
N ALA A 117 1.67 7.20 -4.40
CA ALA A 117 1.37 7.90 -5.64
C ALA A 117 -0.14 7.98 -5.91
N ALA A 118 -0.86 6.86 -5.74
CA ALA A 118 -2.30 6.79 -5.90
C ALA A 118 -3.04 7.70 -4.90
N GLY A 119 -2.60 7.72 -3.63
CA GLY A 119 -3.18 8.56 -2.60
C GLY A 119 -3.01 10.05 -2.88
N MET A 120 -1.84 10.46 -3.39
CA MET A 120 -1.63 11.84 -3.83
C MET A 120 -2.54 12.22 -5.00
N ALA A 121 -2.67 11.35 -6.00
CA ALA A 121 -3.55 11.58 -7.14
C ALA A 121 -5.02 11.71 -6.70
N ILE A 122 -5.51 10.77 -5.87
CA ILE A 122 -6.88 10.81 -5.34
C ILE A 122 -7.13 12.08 -4.53
N GLY A 123 -6.18 12.51 -3.70
CA GLY A 123 -6.31 13.72 -2.90
C GLY A 123 -6.45 14.99 -3.73
N ILE A 124 -5.60 15.16 -4.75
CA ILE A 124 -5.61 16.34 -5.64
C ILE A 124 -6.89 16.37 -6.47
N VAL A 125 -7.25 15.22 -7.08
CA VAL A 125 -8.46 15.10 -7.89
C VAL A 125 -9.71 15.24 -7.03
N GLY A 126 -9.73 14.62 -5.84
CA GLY A 126 -10.83 14.69 -4.90
C GLY A 126 -11.14 16.12 -4.45
N ASP A 127 -10.12 16.90 -4.07
CA ASP A 127 -10.30 18.32 -3.71
C ASP A 127 -10.86 19.12 -4.88
N SER A 128 -10.20 19.05 -6.05
CA SER A 128 -10.53 19.87 -7.20
C SER A 128 -11.92 19.58 -7.77
N LEU A 129 -12.23 18.30 -7.96
CA LEU A 129 -13.49 17.89 -8.59
C LEU A 129 -14.68 17.93 -7.63
N THR A 130 -14.46 17.81 -6.33
CA THR A 130 -15.50 18.05 -5.32
C THR A 130 -15.97 19.49 -5.40
N ARG A 131 -15.05 20.45 -5.46
CA ARG A 131 -15.41 21.89 -5.64
C ARG A 131 -16.08 22.14 -6.98
N ALA A 132 -15.58 21.58 -8.06
CA ALA A 132 -16.16 21.73 -9.40
C ALA A 132 -17.57 21.12 -9.51
N SER A 133 -17.80 19.95 -8.89
CA SER A 133 -19.11 19.29 -8.90
C SER A 133 -20.18 20.04 -8.10
N ALA A 134 -19.78 20.85 -7.13
CA ALA A 134 -20.68 21.73 -6.42
C ALA A 134 -21.25 22.84 -7.34
N VAL A 135 -20.47 23.28 -8.33
CA VAL A 135 -20.92 24.28 -9.33
C VAL A 135 -21.65 23.58 -10.48
N GLN A 136 -21.09 22.47 -11.00
CA GLN A 136 -21.65 21.71 -12.11
C GLN A 136 -21.84 20.24 -11.75
N PRO A 137 -23.05 19.82 -11.33
CA PRO A 137 -23.31 18.46 -10.84
C PRO A 137 -22.97 17.35 -11.85
N LYS A 138 -22.99 17.63 -13.15
CA LYS A 138 -22.63 16.65 -14.20
C LYS A 138 -21.18 16.19 -14.13
N LEU A 139 -20.29 16.96 -13.51
CA LEU A 139 -18.87 16.62 -13.33
C LEU A 139 -18.65 15.50 -12.32
N PHE A 140 -19.64 15.19 -11.47
CA PHE A 140 -19.52 14.13 -10.46
C PHE A 140 -19.21 12.76 -11.08
N VAL A 141 -19.86 12.39 -12.18
CA VAL A 141 -19.60 11.10 -12.85
C VAL A 141 -18.17 11.05 -13.39
N GLY A 142 -17.70 12.14 -14.00
CA GLY A 142 -16.32 12.24 -14.47
C GLY A 142 -15.29 12.14 -13.32
N MET A 143 -15.60 12.75 -12.18
CA MET A 143 -14.80 12.63 -10.97
C MET A 143 -14.62 11.17 -10.53
N VAL A 144 -15.73 10.43 -10.43
CA VAL A 144 -15.69 9.02 -9.99
C VAL A 144 -14.85 8.18 -10.96
N LEU A 145 -14.99 8.39 -12.27
CA LEU A 145 -14.17 7.67 -13.25
C LEU A 145 -12.68 7.94 -13.09
N ILE A 146 -12.27 9.19 -12.89
CA ILE A 146 -10.87 9.55 -12.70
C ILE A 146 -10.33 8.92 -11.40
N LEU A 147 -11.12 8.93 -10.33
CA LEU A 147 -10.75 8.34 -9.05
C LEU A 147 -10.54 6.81 -9.15
N ILE A 148 -11.39 6.10 -9.91
CA ILE A 148 -11.23 4.65 -10.15
C ILE A 148 -9.90 4.37 -10.86
N PHE A 149 -9.52 5.16 -11.87
CA PHE A 149 -8.22 5.00 -12.52
C PHE A 149 -7.06 5.33 -11.59
N ALA A 150 -7.19 6.34 -10.74
CA ALA A 150 -6.16 6.67 -9.76
C ALA A 150 -5.98 5.54 -8.73
N GLU A 151 -7.08 4.91 -8.28
CA GLU A 151 -7.03 3.78 -7.35
C GLU A 151 -6.41 2.54 -7.98
N ALA A 152 -6.67 2.29 -9.28
CA ALA A 152 -6.08 1.18 -10.00
C ALA A 152 -4.55 1.19 -9.97
N LEU A 153 -3.91 2.37 -9.89
CA LEU A 153 -2.46 2.47 -9.73
C LEU A 153 -2.00 1.86 -8.39
N GLY A 154 -2.75 2.05 -7.32
CA GLY A 154 -2.47 1.41 -6.03
C GLY A 154 -2.67 -0.12 -6.08
N LEU A 155 -3.70 -0.59 -6.79
CA LEU A 155 -3.95 -2.02 -6.99
C LEU A 155 -2.81 -2.70 -7.75
N TYR A 156 -2.18 -2.05 -8.73
CA TYR A 156 -1.04 -2.62 -9.43
C TYR A 156 0.13 -2.90 -8.49
N GLY A 157 0.41 -1.99 -7.57
CA GLY A 157 1.42 -2.21 -6.54
C GLY A 157 1.07 -3.34 -5.57
N LEU A 158 -0.20 -3.44 -5.17
CA LEU A 158 -0.69 -4.56 -4.36
C LEU A 158 -0.46 -5.90 -5.07
N ILE A 159 -0.84 -6.01 -6.34
CA ILE A 159 -0.69 -7.24 -7.12
C ILE A 159 0.80 -7.63 -7.25
N VAL A 160 1.67 -6.68 -7.56
CA VAL A 160 3.12 -6.94 -7.65
C VAL A 160 3.67 -7.37 -6.28
N GLY A 161 3.25 -6.70 -5.21
CA GLY A 161 3.63 -7.07 -3.84
C GLY A 161 3.22 -8.50 -3.48
N LEU A 162 1.99 -8.91 -3.81
CA LEU A 162 1.49 -10.28 -3.59
C LEU A 162 2.27 -11.32 -4.39
N ILE A 163 2.59 -11.04 -5.66
CA ILE A 163 3.37 -11.95 -6.51
C ILE A 163 4.78 -12.14 -5.94
N LEU A 164 5.43 -11.06 -5.51
CA LEU A 164 6.78 -11.15 -4.93
C LEU A 164 6.76 -11.88 -3.58
N ALA A 165 5.78 -11.62 -2.72
CA ALA A 165 5.62 -12.34 -1.47
C ALA A 165 5.38 -13.84 -1.72
N SER A 166 4.47 -14.21 -2.63
CA SER A 166 4.19 -15.61 -2.93
C SER A 166 5.41 -16.36 -3.52
N LYS A 167 6.24 -15.70 -4.31
CA LYS A 167 7.49 -16.29 -4.83
C LYS A 167 8.55 -16.45 -3.75
N ALA A 168 8.59 -15.55 -2.79
CA ALA A 168 9.48 -15.65 -1.64
C ALA A 168 9.18 -16.89 -0.79
N ALA A 169 7.90 -17.23 -0.62
CA ALA A 169 7.45 -18.39 0.14
C ALA A 169 7.83 -19.75 -0.49
N THR A 170 8.11 -19.77 -1.79
CA THR A 170 8.45 -20.99 -2.54
C THR A 170 9.96 -21.19 -2.74
N ALA A 171 10.80 -20.27 -2.28
CA ALA A 171 12.26 -20.31 -2.42
C ALA A 171 12.96 -20.66 -1.11
#